data_9e30162ed763f3e933322316afa835ac
#
_entry.id   9e30162ed763f3e933322316afa835ac
#
_cell.length_a   1.000
_cell.length_b   1.000
_cell.length_c   1.000
_cell.angle_alpha   90.00
_cell.angle_beta   90.00
_cell.angle_gamma   90.00
#
_symmetry.space_group_name_H-M   'P 1'
#
loop_
_entity.id
_entity.type
_entity.pdbx_description
1 polymer ?
#
loop_
_entity_poly.entity_id
_entity_poly.type
_entity_poly.pdbx_seq_one_letter_code
_entity_poly.pdbx_strand_id
1 'polypeptide(L)'
;MAKILGYRIRNFRTLRDVKLGKLFNDKDTEELTPMTAVIGKNGCGKSTLFDAFGFLSDCLKLGVEEACDKRNGFDRIKSMGINEAIMFDVYYREEHNARPITYEVSFALDNQGRPYVKSERLRQRRKGESRGYPFSFLILEEGRGIVWKGEYEGVNEETNPANIAELMQNESNETETVELQDNRKLGIATLGALKQHPRISAFRQFIEGWYLSYFRPDSARELPLSGPQKHLNIHGDNIGNVVQYMQRDYPKQFKEILADIAGKIPGIDKIETEPMPNGRLLLKFNDKGFVDPFLAQQMSDGTLKVFAYLLMLSDPEPPPFICIEEPENGLYHKLLEVLAQQFRSHVTDKNKSQIFITTHQPYFVDTLEPNEVWILEKGDDGFSKIHRASDYPAIQELVKEGLPLGGLWYSDYFEGKK
;
A
#
# COMPACT_ATOMS: atom_id res chain seq x y z
N MET A 1 -2.41 -8.94 -11.85
CA MET A 1 -2.71 -8.26 -10.59
C MET A 1 -2.18 -6.84 -10.62
N ALA A 2 -2.96 -5.92 -10.10
CA ALA A 2 -2.63 -4.51 -9.98
C ALA A 2 -1.45 -4.26 -9.02
N LYS A 3 -0.50 -3.40 -9.40
CA LYS A 3 0.67 -3.09 -8.56
C LYS A 3 1.23 -1.68 -8.79
N ILE A 4 1.86 -1.14 -7.75
CA ILE A 4 2.64 0.09 -7.80
C ILE A 4 4.02 -0.24 -8.36
N LEU A 5 4.45 0.48 -9.39
CA LEU A 5 5.78 0.36 -10.00
C LEU A 5 6.73 1.41 -9.48
N GLY A 6 6.18 2.54 -9.02
CA GLY A 6 6.90 3.61 -8.39
C GLY A 6 5.98 4.59 -7.67
N TYR A 7 6.54 5.25 -6.69
CA TYR A 7 5.85 6.19 -5.83
C TYR A 7 6.77 7.36 -5.47
N ARG A 8 6.32 8.59 -5.67
CA ARG A 8 7.04 9.80 -5.26
C ARG A 8 6.16 10.66 -4.39
N ILE A 9 6.76 11.17 -3.35
CA ILE A 9 6.10 12.04 -2.37
C ILE A 9 6.94 13.30 -2.26
N ARG A 10 6.28 14.46 -2.36
CA ARG A 10 6.94 15.75 -2.21
C ARG A 10 6.22 16.60 -1.17
N ASN A 11 7.00 17.26 -0.33
CA ASN A 11 6.55 18.23 0.67
C ASN A 11 5.58 17.68 1.72
N PHE A 12 5.73 16.40 2.10
CA PHE A 12 4.94 15.75 3.13
C PHE A 12 5.77 15.50 4.39
N ARG A 13 5.59 16.27 5.45
CA ARG A 13 6.36 16.24 6.71
C ARG A 13 7.87 16.25 6.45
N THR A 14 8.58 15.16 6.81
CA THR A 14 10.03 15.00 6.55
C THR A 14 10.35 14.58 5.12
N LEU A 15 9.37 14.19 4.34
CA LEU A 15 9.54 13.74 2.95
C LEU A 15 9.49 14.95 2.00
N ARG A 16 10.62 15.66 1.85
CA ARG A 16 10.71 16.81 0.95
C ARG A 16 10.63 16.38 -0.51
N ASP A 17 11.37 15.34 -0.89
CA ASP A 17 11.31 14.70 -2.21
C ASP A 17 11.85 13.27 -2.07
N VAL A 18 10.96 12.32 -1.93
CA VAL A 18 11.28 10.90 -1.75
C VAL A 18 10.66 10.12 -2.90
N LYS A 19 11.49 9.33 -3.60
CA LYS A 19 11.10 8.52 -4.75
C LYS A 19 11.51 7.07 -4.54
N LEU A 20 10.55 6.15 -4.71
CA LEU A 20 10.75 4.71 -4.70
C LEU A 20 10.33 4.14 -6.06
N GLY A 21 11.15 3.26 -6.63
CA GLY A 21 10.88 2.58 -7.89
C GLY A 21 10.85 3.50 -9.10
N LYS A 22 10.25 3.03 -10.18
CA LYS A 22 10.22 3.65 -11.49
C LYS A 22 9.05 4.62 -11.64
N LEU A 23 9.29 5.80 -12.19
CA LEU A 23 8.25 6.73 -12.60
C LEU A 23 8.18 6.85 -14.13
N PHE A 24 7.17 7.57 -14.59
CA PHE A 24 6.83 7.68 -16.02
C PHE A 24 7.99 8.08 -16.95
N ASN A 25 8.84 9.01 -16.50
CA ASN A 25 9.96 9.54 -17.31
C ASN A 25 11.29 8.82 -17.05
N ASP A 26 11.34 7.90 -16.11
CA ASP A 26 12.57 7.19 -15.77
C ASP A 26 12.89 6.14 -16.85
N LYS A 27 14.14 6.13 -17.34
CA LYS A 27 14.59 5.16 -18.34
C LYS A 27 15.24 3.93 -17.68
N ASP A 28 16.14 4.18 -16.74
CA ASP A 28 17.06 3.17 -16.19
C ASP A 28 16.74 2.78 -14.73
N THR A 29 15.63 3.29 -14.18
CA THR A 29 15.17 2.93 -12.82
C THR A 29 14.33 1.68 -12.85
N GLU A 30 14.63 0.73 -11.97
CA GLU A 30 13.84 -0.48 -11.80
C GLU A 30 12.50 -0.21 -11.11
N GLU A 31 11.49 -1.01 -11.44
CA GLU A 31 10.19 -0.99 -10.79
C GLU A 31 10.28 -1.42 -9.31
N LEU A 32 9.30 -1.02 -8.50
CA LEU A 32 9.11 -1.60 -7.17
C LEU A 32 8.83 -3.10 -7.27
N THR A 33 9.45 -3.85 -6.40
CA THR A 33 9.27 -5.30 -6.28
C THR A 33 7.92 -5.67 -5.67
N PRO A 34 7.42 -6.90 -5.87
CA PRO A 34 6.22 -7.37 -5.19
C PRO A 34 6.33 -7.33 -3.66
N MET A 35 7.54 -7.49 -3.13
CA MET A 35 7.86 -7.25 -1.73
C MET A 35 8.85 -6.09 -1.64
N THR A 36 8.53 -5.07 -0.85
CA THR A 36 9.35 -3.88 -0.66
C THR A 36 9.48 -3.60 0.83
N ALA A 37 10.69 -3.53 1.34
CA ALA A 37 10.94 -3.16 2.72
C ALA A 37 11.73 -1.84 2.79
N VAL A 38 11.28 -0.94 3.67
CA VAL A 38 11.99 0.30 3.99
C VAL A 38 12.60 0.19 5.36
N ILE A 39 13.91 0.24 5.40
CA ILE A 39 14.70 0.20 6.63
C ILE A 39 15.26 1.59 6.97
N GLY A 40 15.62 1.80 8.21
CA GLY A 40 16.24 3.04 8.65
C GLY A 40 16.20 3.22 10.15
N LYS A 41 17.05 4.10 10.66
CA LYS A 41 17.13 4.43 12.09
C LYS A 41 15.83 5.10 12.59
N ASN A 42 15.63 5.14 13.90
CA ASN A 42 14.48 5.83 14.46
C ASN A 42 14.53 7.33 14.12
N GLY A 43 13.36 7.90 13.78
CA GLY A 43 13.25 9.31 13.42
C GLY A 43 13.66 9.68 12.00
N CYS A 44 14.02 8.71 11.11
CA CYS A 44 14.37 8.99 9.73
C CYS A 44 13.14 9.21 8.81
N GLY A 45 11.90 8.92 9.28
CA GLY A 45 10.68 9.15 8.52
C GLY A 45 9.95 7.91 8.02
N LYS A 46 10.24 6.69 8.51
CA LYS A 46 9.54 5.45 8.12
C LYS A 46 8.03 5.55 8.32
N SER A 47 7.60 5.95 9.52
CA SER A 47 6.17 6.15 9.83
C SER A 47 5.55 7.27 8.99
N THR A 48 6.33 8.27 8.61
CA THR A 48 5.86 9.34 7.70
C THR A 48 5.62 8.79 6.30
N LEU A 49 6.52 7.94 5.80
CA LEU A 49 6.37 7.28 4.50
C LEU A 49 5.16 6.34 4.50
N PHE A 50 4.96 5.59 5.57
CA PHE A 50 3.78 4.75 5.76
C PHE A 50 2.49 5.59 5.78
N ASP A 51 2.47 6.69 6.55
CA ASP A 51 1.31 7.59 6.64
C ASP A 51 1.01 8.33 5.32
N ALA A 52 2.00 8.49 4.43
CA ALA A 52 1.79 9.07 3.11
C ALA A 52 0.87 8.20 2.22
N PHE A 53 0.98 6.87 2.29
CA PHE A 53 0.01 5.96 1.66
C PHE A 53 -1.38 6.11 2.31
N GLY A 54 -1.42 6.19 3.65
CA GLY A 54 -2.65 6.38 4.40
C GLY A 54 -3.34 7.69 4.08
N PHE A 55 -2.59 8.78 3.93
CA PHE A 55 -3.13 10.08 3.55
C PHE A 55 -3.82 10.05 2.18
N LEU A 56 -3.17 9.47 1.16
CA LEU A 56 -3.76 9.37 -0.17
C LEU A 56 -5.04 8.50 -0.17
N SER A 57 -5.04 7.38 0.57
CA SER A 57 -6.22 6.53 0.74
C SER A 57 -7.35 7.25 1.48
N ASP A 58 -7.02 8.02 2.54
CA ASP A 58 -8.01 8.82 3.28
C ASP A 58 -8.57 9.95 2.40
N CYS A 59 -7.76 10.65 1.62
CA CYS A 59 -8.23 11.67 0.66
C CYS A 59 -9.27 11.11 -0.31
N LEU A 60 -9.07 9.86 -0.77
CA LEU A 60 -10.02 9.21 -1.65
C LEU A 60 -11.34 8.85 -0.93
N LYS A 61 -11.25 8.30 0.28
CA LYS A 61 -12.40 7.76 1.01
C LYS A 61 -13.22 8.84 1.72
N LEU A 62 -12.57 9.88 2.23
CA LEU A 62 -13.18 10.88 3.12
C LEU A 62 -13.18 12.29 2.53
N GLY A 63 -12.24 12.58 1.63
CA GLY A 63 -11.92 13.92 1.14
C GLY A 63 -10.69 14.50 1.83
N VAL A 64 -10.16 15.57 1.24
CA VAL A 64 -8.85 16.14 1.65
C VAL A 64 -8.92 16.80 3.04
N GLU A 65 -10.00 17.49 3.35
CA GLU A 65 -10.19 18.18 4.62
C GLU A 65 -10.15 17.21 5.80
N GLU A 66 -10.97 16.16 5.76
CA GLU A 66 -11.02 15.15 6.82
C GLU A 66 -9.72 14.33 6.90
N ALA A 67 -9.08 14.06 5.76
CA ALA A 67 -7.76 13.39 5.73
C ALA A 67 -6.67 14.23 6.42
N CYS A 68 -6.74 15.57 6.29
CA CYS A 68 -5.87 16.51 7.00
C CYS A 68 -6.20 16.56 8.49
N ASP A 69 -7.48 16.64 8.86
CA ASP A 69 -7.95 16.75 10.24
C ASP A 69 -7.54 15.53 11.08
N LYS A 70 -7.62 14.33 10.52
CA LYS A 70 -7.07 13.10 11.14
C LYS A 70 -5.58 13.22 11.51
N ARG A 71 -4.86 14.15 10.88
CA ARG A 71 -3.42 14.37 11.05
C ARG A 71 -3.10 15.73 11.72
N ASN A 72 -4.09 16.31 12.40
CA ASN A 72 -4.01 17.60 13.09
C ASN A 72 -3.83 18.81 12.14
N GLY A 73 -4.36 18.71 10.91
CA GLY A 73 -4.45 19.80 9.95
C GLY A 73 -3.31 19.82 8.92
N PHE A 74 -3.53 20.58 7.84
CA PHE A 74 -2.65 20.66 6.68
C PHE A 74 -1.24 21.14 7.04
N ASP A 75 -1.10 22.12 7.93
CA ASP A 75 0.20 22.66 8.35
C ASP A 75 1.07 21.63 9.10
N ARG A 76 0.44 20.59 9.69
CA ARG A 76 1.15 19.49 10.37
C ARG A 76 1.62 18.39 9.43
N ILE A 77 1.06 18.33 8.24
CA ILE A 77 1.45 17.37 7.22
C ILE A 77 2.33 17.96 6.11
N LYS A 78 2.33 19.28 5.94
CA LYS A 78 3.22 19.95 5.01
C LYS A 78 4.65 20.00 5.55
N SER A 79 5.64 19.93 4.67
CA SER A 79 7.06 20.06 5.05
C SER A 79 7.35 21.46 5.60
N MET A 80 8.06 21.50 6.73
CA MET A 80 8.41 22.77 7.39
C MET A 80 9.24 23.67 6.46
N GLY A 81 8.91 24.96 6.43
CA GLY A 81 9.64 25.95 5.64
C GLY A 81 9.42 25.86 4.14
N ILE A 82 8.55 24.98 3.66
CA ILE A 82 8.22 24.82 2.23
C ILE A 82 6.85 25.42 1.96
N ASN A 83 6.74 26.31 0.98
CA ASN A 83 5.47 26.92 0.56
C ASN A 83 4.78 26.21 -0.60
N GLU A 84 5.47 25.24 -1.20
CA GLU A 84 4.96 24.48 -2.32
C GLU A 84 3.88 23.48 -1.88
N ALA A 85 3.03 23.05 -2.81
CA ALA A 85 2.00 22.07 -2.62
C ALA A 85 2.57 20.71 -2.15
N ILE A 86 1.78 19.96 -1.41
CA ILE A 86 2.05 18.53 -1.18
C ILE A 86 1.71 17.80 -2.47
N MET A 87 2.60 16.91 -2.95
CA MET A 87 2.40 16.22 -4.23
C MET A 87 2.68 14.74 -4.11
N PHE A 88 1.88 13.95 -4.82
CA PHE A 88 2.04 12.49 -4.94
C PHE A 88 2.04 12.10 -6.41
N ASP A 89 2.99 11.26 -6.79
CA ASP A 89 3.03 10.63 -8.11
C ASP A 89 3.00 9.11 -7.89
N VAL A 90 1.97 8.43 -8.42
CA VAL A 90 1.80 6.98 -8.36
C VAL A 90 1.93 6.40 -9.75
N TYR A 91 2.94 5.57 -9.98
CA TYR A 91 3.11 4.82 -11.23
C TYR A 91 2.59 3.42 -11.01
N TYR A 92 1.52 3.05 -11.70
CA TYR A 92 0.68 1.91 -11.42
C TYR A 92 0.46 1.07 -12.67
N ARG A 93 0.35 -0.25 -12.52
CA ARG A 93 -0.01 -1.19 -13.58
C ARG A 93 -1.18 -2.05 -13.10
N GLU A 94 -2.26 -2.07 -13.86
CA GLU A 94 -3.47 -2.81 -13.52
C GLU A 94 -3.27 -4.33 -13.62
N GLU A 95 -2.67 -4.79 -14.73
CA GLU A 95 -2.36 -6.19 -15.00
C GLU A 95 -0.95 -6.35 -15.56
N HIS A 96 -0.41 -7.57 -15.52
CA HIS A 96 0.97 -7.84 -15.93
C HIS A 96 1.32 -7.28 -17.33
N ASN A 97 0.40 -7.40 -18.28
CA ASN A 97 0.58 -6.95 -19.67
C ASN A 97 -0.04 -5.57 -19.94
N ALA A 98 -0.71 -4.97 -18.94
CA ALA A 98 -1.29 -3.64 -19.09
C ALA A 98 -0.21 -2.57 -19.07
N ARG A 99 -0.50 -1.45 -19.79
CA ARG A 99 0.39 -0.30 -19.75
C ARG A 99 0.24 0.44 -18.45
N PRO A 100 1.36 0.86 -17.89
CA PRO A 100 1.33 1.63 -16.66
C PRO A 100 0.59 2.96 -16.84
N ILE A 101 -0.11 3.34 -15.79
CA ILE A 101 -0.80 4.61 -15.63
C ILE A 101 -0.01 5.43 -14.60
N THR A 102 0.11 6.72 -14.83
CA THR A 102 0.63 7.68 -13.84
C THR A 102 -0.53 8.48 -13.29
N TYR A 103 -0.66 8.48 -11.98
CA TYR A 103 -1.51 9.39 -11.24
C TYR A 103 -0.66 10.45 -10.56
N GLU A 104 -0.96 11.71 -10.82
CA GLU A 104 -0.31 12.87 -10.24
C GLU A 104 -1.37 13.69 -9.53
N VAL A 105 -1.16 14.02 -8.26
CA VAL A 105 -2.08 14.84 -7.48
C VAL A 105 -1.33 15.81 -6.59
N SER A 106 -1.87 17.02 -6.46
CA SER A 106 -1.31 18.04 -5.58
C SER A 106 -2.38 18.67 -4.69
N PHE A 107 -1.96 19.01 -3.46
CA PHE A 107 -2.81 19.59 -2.42
C PHE A 107 -2.26 20.91 -1.94
N ALA A 108 -3.13 21.90 -1.75
CA ALA A 108 -2.78 23.23 -1.27
C ALA A 108 -3.84 23.77 -0.32
N LEU A 109 -3.60 24.96 0.24
CA LEU A 109 -4.60 25.73 0.99
C LEU A 109 -5.21 26.82 0.10
N ASP A 110 -6.52 27.00 0.20
CA ASP A 110 -7.22 28.14 -0.40
C ASP A 110 -6.96 29.44 0.38
N ASN A 111 -7.50 30.54 -0.11
CA ASN A 111 -7.37 31.85 0.55
C ASN A 111 -8.00 31.94 1.95
N GLN A 112 -8.80 30.94 2.33
CA GLN A 112 -9.45 30.83 3.65
C GLN A 112 -8.70 29.85 4.55
N GLY A 113 -7.57 29.28 4.08
CA GLY A 113 -6.78 28.29 4.83
C GLY A 113 -7.36 26.88 4.83
N ARG A 114 -8.29 26.56 3.91
CA ARG A 114 -8.89 25.22 3.82
C ARG A 114 -8.13 24.38 2.78
N PRO A 115 -7.86 23.10 3.09
CA PRO A 115 -7.16 22.22 2.15
C PRO A 115 -8.06 21.81 0.97
N TYR A 116 -7.47 21.79 -0.23
CA TYR A 116 -8.15 21.41 -1.47
C TYR A 116 -7.21 20.69 -2.44
N VAL A 117 -7.78 20.06 -3.46
CA VAL A 117 -7.06 19.43 -4.57
C VAL A 117 -6.69 20.54 -5.57
N LYS A 118 -5.40 20.90 -5.61
CA LYS A 118 -4.92 21.93 -6.53
C LYS A 118 -4.88 21.42 -7.97
N SER A 119 -4.33 20.22 -8.20
CA SER A 119 -4.31 19.59 -9.50
C SER A 119 -4.41 18.08 -9.39
N GLU A 120 -4.99 17.44 -10.40
CA GLU A 120 -5.16 16.00 -10.48
C GLU A 120 -5.06 15.54 -11.93
N ARG A 121 -4.24 14.52 -12.18
CA ARG A 121 -4.01 14.02 -13.52
C ARG A 121 -3.83 12.52 -13.56
N LEU A 122 -4.50 11.85 -14.53
CA LEU A 122 -4.24 10.47 -14.93
C LEU A 122 -3.75 10.43 -16.37
N ARG A 123 -2.61 9.78 -16.59
CA ARG A 123 -2.02 9.64 -17.93
C ARG A 123 -1.42 8.27 -18.16
N GLN A 124 -1.37 7.88 -19.43
CA GLN A 124 -0.81 6.61 -19.90
C GLN A 124 -0.04 6.85 -21.20
N ARG A 125 0.96 6.00 -21.51
CA ARG A 125 1.58 6.02 -22.85
C ARG A 125 0.67 5.33 -23.86
N ARG A 126 0.65 5.78 -25.11
CA ARG A 126 -0.09 5.14 -26.21
C ARG A 126 0.55 3.82 -26.64
N LYS A 127 -0.20 2.93 -27.32
CA LYS A 127 0.26 1.62 -27.82
C LYS A 127 1.18 1.81 -29.04
N GLY A 128 2.23 1.00 -29.15
CA GLY A 128 3.11 0.96 -30.31
C GLY A 128 4.37 1.83 -30.22
N GLU A 129 4.46 2.78 -29.27
CA GLU A 129 5.63 3.67 -29.18
C GLU A 129 6.31 3.61 -27.80
N SER A 130 7.54 3.11 -27.77
CA SER A 130 8.38 3.19 -26.56
C SER A 130 8.69 4.66 -26.15
N ARG A 131 8.38 5.61 -27.02
CA ARG A 131 8.57 7.07 -26.86
C ARG A 131 7.32 7.90 -27.15
N GLY A 132 6.13 7.27 -27.29
CA GLY A 132 4.88 7.96 -27.62
C GLY A 132 4.50 9.05 -26.63
N TYR A 133 3.86 10.11 -27.12
CA TYR A 133 3.31 11.18 -26.29
C TYR A 133 2.35 10.61 -25.26
N PRO A 134 2.43 11.04 -23.99
CA PRO A 134 1.49 10.58 -22.97
C PRO A 134 0.08 11.06 -23.30
N PHE A 135 -0.88 10.15 -23.21
CA PHE A 135 -2.29 10.45 -23.26
C PHE A 135 -2.81 10.68 -21.84
N SER A 136 -3.38 11.86 -21.58
CA SER A 136 -4.02 12.16 -20.28
C SER A 136 -5.53 12.00 -20.43
N PHE A 137 -6.10 11.08 -19.68
CA PHE A 137 -7.54 10.81 -19.69
C PHE A 137 -8.29 11.43 -18.50
N LEU A 138 -7.56 12.13 -17.60
CA LEU A 138 -8.07 13.02 -16.59
C LEU A 138 -7.07 14.16 -16.40
N ILE A 139 -7.52 15.40 -16.49
CA ILE A 139 -6.75 16.60 -16.12
C ILE A 139 -7.72 17.55 -15.43
N LEU A 140 -7.48 17.81 -14.15
CA LEU A 140 -8.23 18.78 -13.37
C LEU A 140 -7.29 19.77 -12.69
N GLU A 141 -7.64 21.04 -12.74
CA GLU A 141 -7.04 22.12 -11.96
C GLU A 141 -8.16 22.72 -11.10
N GLU A 142 -7.98 22.68 -9.77
CA GLU A 142 -8.97 23.18 -8.80
C GLU A 142 -10.39 22.61 -9.01
N GLY A 143 -10.46 21.34 -9.42
CA GLY A 143 -11.72 20.64 -9.69
C GLY A 143 -12.33 20.90 -11.06
N ARG A 144 -11.69 21.69 -11.95
CA ARG A 144 -12.16 21.98 -13.31
C ARG A 144 -11.20 21.42 -14.34
N GLY A 145 -11.73 20.91 -15.45
CA GLY A 145 -10.88 20.43 -16.52
C GLY A 145 -11.58 19.49 -17.48
N ILE A 146 -10.83 18.50 -17.94
CA ILE A 146 -11.29 17.59 -18.97
C ILE A 146 -11.15 16.13 -18.50
N VAL A 147 -12.11 15.31 -18.91
CA VAL A 147 -12.09 13.87 -18.74
C VAL A 147 -12.44 13.19 -20.07
N TRP A 148 -11.77 12.09 -20.34
CA TRP A 148 -12.03 11.27 -21.52
C TRP A 148 -12.99 10.11 -21.16
N LYS A 149 -13.98 9.87 -22.02
CA LYS A 149 -15.06 8.87 -21.82
C LYS A 149 -14.79 7.52 -22.48
N GLY A 150 -13.97 7.49 -23.52
CA GLY A 150 -13.83 6.31 -24.36
C GLY A 150 -13.18 5.11 -23.70
N GLU A 151 -13.54 3.93 -24.16
CA GLU A 151 -12.73 2.73 -23.99
C GLU A 151 -11.58 2.80 -25.00
N TYR A 152 -10.35 2.69 -24.52
CA TYR A 152 -9.20 2.68 -25.40
C TYR A 152 -9.14 1.37 -26.18
N GLU A 153 -9.72 1.33 -27.35
CA GLU A 153 -9.43 0.31 -28.33
C GLU A 153 -8.00 0.52 -28.82
N GLY A 154 -7.12 -0.43 -28.47
CA GLY A 154 -5.72 -0.35 -28.84
C GLY A 154 -5.58 -0.12 -30.35
N VAL A 155 -4.80 0.89 -30.74
CA VAL A 155 -4.36 1.07 -32.12
C VAL A 155 -3.73 -0.24 -32.57
N ASN A 156 -4.26 -0.91 -33.58
CA ASN A 156 -3.65 -2.08 -34.19
C ASN A 156 -2.25 -1.75 -34.68
N GLU A 157 -1.32 -2.68 -34.61
CA GLU A 157 0.10 -2.49 -34.92
C GLU A 157 0.40 -1.98 -36.37
N GLU A 158 -0.64 -1.94 -37.23
CA GLU A 158 -0.56 -1.49 -38.62
C GLU A 158 -0.96 -0.01 -38.84
N THR A 159 -1.13 0.79 -37.79
CA THR A 159 -1.61 2.17 -37.96
C THR A 159 -0.52 3.07 -38.52
N ASN A 160 -0.72 3.50 -39.76
CA ASN A 160 0.09 4.46 -40.51
C ASN A 160 0.14 5.82 -39.75
N PRO A 161 1.28 6.57 -39.76
CA PRO A 161 1.39 7.92 -39.17
C PRO A 161 0.29 8.91 -39.57
N ALA A 162 -0.33 8.76 -40.75
CA ALA A 162 -1.49 9.56 -41.17
C ALA A 162 -2.71 9.37 -40.25
N ASN A 163 -2.87 8.24 -39.60
CA ASN A 163 -4.01 7.94 -38.74
C ASN A 163 -3.84 8.51 -37.30
N ILE A 164 -2.67 9.01 -36.92
CA ILE A 164 -2.43 9.64 -35.60
C ILE A 164 -3.24 10.93 -35.47
N ALA A 165 -3.34 11.72 -36.56
CA ALA A 165 -4.15 12.95 -36.56
C ALA A 165 -5.65 12.64 -36.44
N GLU A 166 -6.12 11.58 -37.08
CA GLU A 166 -7.50 11.10 -36.99
C GLU A 166 -7.83 10.53 -35.62
N LEU A 167 -6.88 9.81 -34.99
CA LEU A 167 -6.97 9.36 -33.60
C LEU A 167 -7.03 10.52 -32.61
N MET A 168 -6.19 11.56 -32.80
CA MET A 168 -6.22 12.77 -31.99
C MET A 168 -7.55 13.52 -32.12
N GLN A 169 -8.13 13.52 -33.34
CA GLN A 169 -9.41 14.16 -33.60
C GLN A 169 -10.58 13.37 -33.01
N ASN A 170 -10.55 12.03 -33.04
CA ASN A 170 -11.51 11.16 -32.38
C ASN A 170 -11.41 11.27 -30.84
N GLU A 171 -10.20 11.35 -30.28
CA GLU A 171 -10.00 11.58 -28.84
C GLU A 171 -10.58 12.93 -28.39
N SER A 172 -10.51 13.99 -29.21
CA SER A 172 -11.13 15.27 -28.88
C SER A 172 -12.67 15.22 -28.84
N ASN A 173 -13.26 14.32 -29.61
CA ASN A 173 -14.73 14.12 -29.64
C ASN A 173 -15.25 13.30 -28.44
N GLU A 174 -14.36 12.54 -27.77
CA GLU A 174 -14.70 11.73 -26.58
C GLU A 174 -14.35 12.43 -25.26
N THR A 175 -13.79 13.62 -25.30
CA THR A 175 -13.49 14.44 -24.13
C THR A 175 -14.70 15.27 -23.73
N GLU A 176 -14.97 15.33 -22.44
CA GLU A 176 -15.92 16.28 -21.86
C GLU A 176 -15.25 17.23 -20.88
N THR A 177 -15.74 18.46 -20.83
CA THR A 177 -15.38 19.41 -19.79
C THR A 177 -16.19 19.09 -18.54
N VAL A 178 -15.50 19.01 -17.41
CA VAL A 178 -16.09 18.71 -16.12
C VAL A 178 -15.72 19.79 -15.10
N GLU A 179 -16.67 20.07 -14.21
CA GLU A 179 -16.47 20.92 -13.04
C GLU A 179 -17.01 20.19 -11.84
N LEU A 180 -16.14 19.91 -10.86
CA LEU A 180 -16.55 19.29 -9.60
C LEU A 180 -17.22 20.34 -8.72
N GLN A 181 -18.33 19.97 -8.11
CA GLN A 181 -19.02 20.83 -7.17
C GLN A 181 -18.19 21.11 -5.90
N ASP A 182 -17.32 20.18 -5.52
CA ASP A 182 -16.45 20.27 -4.35
C ASP A 182 -15.02 19.89 -4.72
N ASN A 183 -14.13 20.88 -4.79
CA ASN A 183 -12.71 20.68 -5.10
C ASN A 183 -11.89 20.16 -3.89
N ARG A 184 -12.51 19.86 -2.75
CA ARG A 184 -11.92 19.15 -1.61
C ARG A 184 -12.04 17.64 -1.75
N LYS A 185 -12.69 17.15 -2.82
CA LYS A 185 -12.74 15.73 -3.18
C LYS A 185 -11.89 15.46 -4.41
N LEU A 186 -11.25 14.31 -4.42
CA LEU A 186 -10.51 13.86 -5.59
C LEU A 186 -11.45 13.64 -6.79
N GLY A 187 -11.02 14.05 -7.97
CA GLY A 187 -11.74 13.77 -9.21
C GLY A 187 -11.89 12.28 -9.46
N ILE A 188 -10.87 11.47 -9.13
CA ILE A 188 -10.99 10.00 -9.19
C ILE A 188 -12.06 9.44 -8.25
N ALA A 189 -12.35 10.09 -7.12
CA ALA A 189 -13.43 9.69 -6.22
C ALA A 189 -14.81 9.91 -6.85
N THR A 190 -15.00 11.08 -7.47
CA THR A 190 -16.27 11.50 -8.04
C THR A 190 -16.53 10.85 -9.38
N LEU A 191 -15.60 10.99 -10.34
CA LEU A 191 -15.74 10.49 -11.70
C LEU A 191 -15.58 8.97 -11.77
N GLY A 192 -14.72 8.37 -10.94
CA GLY A 192 -14.56 6.93 -10.84
C GLY A 192 -15.77 6.18 -10.26
N ALA A 193 -16.79 6.88 -9.76
CA ALA A 193 -18.08 6.29 -9.41
C ALA A 193 -19.02 6.12 -10.62
N LEU A 194 -18.70 6.71 -11.75
CA LEU A 194 -19.52 6.72 -12.95
C LEU A 194 -19.11 5.62 -13.93
N LYS A 195 -20.07 4.87 -14.47
CA LYS A 195 -19.84 3.77 -15.44
C LYS A 195 -19.11 4.23 -16.71
N GLN A 196 -19.26 5.50 -17.08
CA GLN A 196 -18.66 6.07 -18.28
C GLN A 196 -17.13 6.30 -18.16
N HIS A 197 -16.52 6.09 -16.99
CA HIS A 197 -15.09 6.26 -16.77
C HIS A 197 -14.44 4.98 -16.19
N PRO A 198 -14.43 3.85 -16.93
CA PRO A 198 -14.01 2.55 -16.40
C PRO A 198 -12.54 2.54 -15.92
N ARG A 199 -11.63 3.28 -16.58
CA ARG A 199 -10.22 3.37 -16.18
C ARG A 199 -10.02 4.14 -14.89
N ILE A 200 -10.76 5.25 -14.72
CA ILE A 200 -10.73 6.01 -13.46
C ILE A 200 -11.31 5.15 -12.35
N SER A 201 -12.39 4.41 -12.64
CA SER A 201 -13.01 3.48 -11.71
C SER A 201 -12.04 2.36 -11.27
N ALA A 202 -11.31 1.76 -12.21
CA ALA A 202 -10.33 0.71 -11.90
C ALA A 202 -9.19 1.24 -10.99
N PHE A 203 -8.65 2.41 -11.29
CA PHE A 203 -7.61 3.04 -10.46
C PHE A 203 -8.14 3.45 -9.08
N ARG A 204 -9.36 4.02 -9.02
CA ARG A 204 -10.06 4.30 -7.77
C ARG A 204 -10.19 3.05 -6.91
N GLN A 205 -10.72 1.96 -7.46
CA GLN A 205 -10.89 0.68 -6.77
C GLN A 205 -9.55 0.12 -6.26
N PHE A 206 -8.48 0.29 -7.03
CA PHE A 206 -7.15 -0.12 -6.59
C PHE A 206 -6.70 0.62 -5.32
N ILE A 207 -6.84 1.95 -5.25
CA ILE A 207 -6.48 2.73 -4.04
C ILE A 207 -7.45 2.44 -2.89
N GLU A 208 -8.75 2.30 -3.16
CA GLU A 208 -9.76 1.92 -2.14
C GLU A 208 -9.45 0.57 -1.51
N GLY A 209 -8.90 -0.36 -2.30
CA GLY A 209 -8.49 -1.68 -1.86
C GLY A 209 -7.16 -1.71 -1.09
N TRP A 210 -6.46 -0.59 -0.91
CA TRP A 210 -5.24 -0.59 -0.11
C TRP A 210 -5.54 -0.90 1.35
N TYR A 211 -4.78 -1.84 1.91
CA TYR A 211 -4.82 -2.19 3.30
C TYR A 211 -3.56 -1.67 4.00
N LEU A 212 -3.75 -0.76 4.94
CA LEU A 212 -2.69 -0.24 5.78
C LEU A 212 -2.89 -0.80 7.19
N SER A 213 -1.92 -1.56 7.70
CA SER A 213 -2.03 -2.18 9.00
C SER A 213 -1.49 -1.28 10.10
N TYR A 214 -2.38 -0.80 10.94
CA TYR A 214 -2.10 -0.20 12.25
C TYR A 214 -2.50 -1.18 13.36
N PHE A 215 -2.24 -2.47 13.16
CA PHE A 215 -2.68 -3.51 14.07
C PHE A 215 -2.29 -3.24 15.52
N ARG A 216 -3.28 -3.29 16.40
CA ARG A 216 -3.13 -3.11 17.85
C ARG A 216 -3.61 -4.36 18.56
N PRO A 217 -2.74 -5.08 19.30
CA PRO A 217 -3.16 -6.27 20.04
C PRO A 217 -4.33 -6.02 20.97
N ASP A 218 -4.38 -4.87 21.63
CA ASP A 218 -5.50 -4.51 22.52
C ASP A 218 -6.83 -4.39 21.77
N SER A 219 -6.83 -3.84 20.55
CA SER A 219 -8.04 -3.82 19.71
C SER A 219 -8.49 -5.21 19.32
N ALA A 220 -7.56 -6.11 19.02
CA ALA A 220 -7.87 -7.50 18.68
C ALA A 220 -8.43 -8.31 19.89
N ARG A 221 -8.25 -7.82 21.10
CA ARG A 221 -8.83 -8.38 22.34
C ARG A 221 -10.25 -7.90 22.61
N GLU A 222 -10.72 -6.89 21.92
CA GLU A 222 -12.08 -6.40 22.07
C GLU A 222 -13.09 -7.48 21.65
N LEU A 223 -14.29 -7.39 22.22
CA LEU A 223 -15.39 -8.26 21.87
C LEU A 223 -16.30 -7.54 20.86
N PRO A 224 -16.12 -7.76 19.55
CA PRO A 224 -16.96 -7.11 18.56
C PRO A 224 -18.40 -7.61 18.64
N LEU A 225 -19.33 -6.82 18.08
CA LEU A 225 -20.68 -7.33 17.84
C LEU A 225 -20.62 -8.47 16.84
N SER A 226 -21.41 -9.53 17.09
CA SER A 226 -21.49 -10.68 16.20
C SER A 226 -22.03 -10.26 14.84
N GLY A 227 -21.36 -10.70 13.78
CA GLY A 227 -21.72 -10.47 12.38
C GLY A 227 -20.48 -10.67 11.51
N PRO A 228 -20.59 -11.44 10.43
CA PRO A 228 -19.45 -11.73 9.58
C PRO A 228 -18.99 -10.46 8.85
N GLN A 229 -17.69 -10.20 8.87
CA GLN A 229 -17.03 -9.13 8.13
C GLN A 229 -15.96 -9.73 7.22
N LYS A 230 -15.95 -9.31 5.96
CA LYS A 230 -15.17 -9.92 4.90
C LYS A 230 -13.67 -9.72 5.08
N HIS A 231 -13.23 -8.52 5.45
CA HIS A 231 -11.82 -8.16 5.56
C HIS A 231 -11.47 -7.69 6.96
N LEU A 232 -10.23 -7.97 7.34
CA LEU A 232 -9.67 -7.44 8.58
C LEU A 232 -9.60 -5.92 8.48
N ASN A 233 -10.03 -5.22 9.52
CA ASN A 233 -9.86 -3.77 9.57
C ASN A 233 -8.43 -3.39 10.00
N ILE A 234 -8.09 -2.13 9.86
CA ILE A 234 -6.72 -1.64 10.05
C ILE A 234 -6.19 -1.82 11.49
N HIS A 235 -7.06 -1.91 12.49
CA HIS A 235 -6.68 -2.08 13.91
C HIS A 235 -6.82 -3.52 14.40
N GLY A 236 -7.54 -4.39 13.67
CA GLY A 236 -7.74 -5.78 14.01
C GLY A 236 -8.85 -6.05 15.04
N ASP A 237 -9.66 -5.04 15.42
CA ASP A 237 -10.76 -5.20 16.38
C ASP A 237 -11.89 -6.11 15.88
N ASN A 238 -11.97 -6.37 14.58
CA ASN A 238 -12.94 -7.26 13.97
C ASN A 238 -12.41 -8.68 13.64
N ILE A 239 -11.28 -9.08 14.20
CA ILE A 239 -10.62 -10.35 13.85
C ILE A 239 -11.57 -11.57 14.04
N GLY A 240 -12.40 -11.59 15.08
CA GLY A 240 -13.40 -12.62 15.30
C GLY A 240 -14.49 -12.65 14.23
N ASN A 241 -14.89 -11.49 13.72
CA ASN A 241 -15.90 -11.36 12.64
C ASN A 241 -15.36 -11.91 11.31
N VAL A 242 -14.07 -11.69 11.02
CA VAL A 242 -13.41 -12.24 9.83
C VAL A 242 -13.32 -13.76 9.93
N VAL A 243 -12.95 -14.29 11.10
CA VAL A 243 -12.95 -15.74 11.35
C VAL A 243 -14.37 -16.32 11.14
N GLN A 244 -15.41 -15.66 11.66
CA GLN A 244 -16.80 -16.08 11.46
C GLN A 244 -17.22 -16.04 9.98
N TYR A 245 -16.83 -14.98 9.23
CA TYR A 245 -17.08 -14.89 7.80
C TYR A 245 -16.43 -16.04 7.03
N MET A 246 -15.14 -16.30 7.26
CA MET A 246 -14.42 -17.38 6.60
C MET A 246 -15.02 -18.76 6.92
N GLN A 247 -15.42 -18.96 8.18
CA GLN A 247 -16.09 -20.20 8.60
C GLN A 247 -17.43 -20.43 7.90
N ARG A 248 -18.22 -19.36 7.68
CA ARG A 248 -19.53 -19.42 7.05
C ARG A 248 -19.44 -19.59 5.52
N ASP A 249 -18.64 -18.76 4.87
CA ASP A 249 -18.66 -18.62 3.41
C ASP A 249 -17.63 -19.51 2.71
N TYR A 250 -16.55 -19.88 3.43
CA TYR A 250 -15.44 -20.70 2.91
C TYR A 250 -15.12 -21.92 3.83
N PRO A 251 -16.12 -22.74 4.24
CA PRO A 251 -15.93 -23.73 5.32
C PRO A 251 -14.86 -24.79 5.03
N LYS A 252 -14.62 -25.12 3.76
CA LYS A 252 -13.57 -26.09 3.38
C LYS A 252 -12.19 -25.47 3.50
N GLN A 253 -11.99 -24.31 2.90
CA GLN A 253 -10.73 -23.56 2.95
C GLN A 253 -10.40 -23.10 4.38
N PHE A 254 -11.43 -22.72 5.16
CA PHE A 254 -11.25 -22.27 6.54
C PHE A 254 -10.57 -23.30 7.42
N LYS A 255 -10.92 -24.59 7.30
CA LYS A 255 -10.26 -25.65 8.07
C LYS A 255 -8.78 -25.80 7.70
N GLU A 256 -8.46 -25.71 6.42
CA GLU A 256 -7.09 -25.77 5.92
C GLU A 256 -6.28 -24.56 6.39
N ILE A 257 -6.86 -23.36 6.28
CA ILE A 257 -6.24 -22.10 6.75
C ILE A 257 -5.95 -22.17 8.25
N LEU A 258 -6.92 -22.58 9.06
CA LEU A 258 -6.71 -22.68 10.51
C LEU A 258 -5.69 -23.75 10.90
N ALA A 259 -5.68 -24.89 10.21
CA ALA A 259 -4.69 -25.93 10.43
C ALA A 259 -3.26 -25.42 10.07
N ASP A 260 -3.13 -24.69 8.97
CA ASP A 260 -1.89 -24.05 8.56
C ASP A 260 -1.42 -22.99 9.57
N ILE A 261 -2.33 -22.11 10.02
CA ILE A 261 -2.04 -21.11 11.06
C ILE A 261 -1.64 -21.78 12.38
N ALA A 262 -2.40 -22.78 12.82
CA ALA A 262 -2.11 -23.50 14.04
C ALA A 262 -0.73 -24.18 14.01
N GLY A 263 -0.34 -24.75 12.86
CA GLY A 263 0.99 -25.32 12.66
C GLY A 263 2.14 -24.31 12.78
N LYS A 264 1.85 -23.02 12.54
CA LYS A 264 2.83 -21.92 12.58
C LYS A 264 2.89 -21.21 13.93
N ILE A 265 1.84 -21.32 14.75
CA ILE A 265 1.79 -20.72 16.09
C ILE A 265 2.00 -21.82 17.13
N PRO A 266 3.12 -21.80 17.88
CA PRO A 266 3.40 -22.83 18.86
C PRO A 266 2.27 -23.01 19.88
N GLY A 267 1.85 -24.26 20.12
CA GLY A 267 0.84 -24.61 21.10
C GLY A 267 -0.60 -24.59 20.59
N ILE A 268 -0.93 -23.80 19.58
CA ILE A 268 -2.30 -23.68 19.08
C ILE A 268 -2.67 -24.90 18.24
N ASP A 269 -3.83 -25.48 18.56
CA ASP A 269 -4.41 -26.64 17.85
C ASP A 269 -5.65 -26.26 17.03
N LYS A 270 -6.51 -25.41 17.60
CA LYS A 270 -7.77 -25.01 16.97
C LYS A 270 -8.14 -23.58 17.33
N ILE A 271 -8.80 -22.90 16.40
CA ILE A 271 -9.34 -21.55 16.61
C ILE A 271 -10.83 -21.56 16.26
N GLU A 272 -11.65 -20.97 17.10
CA GLU A 272 -13.12 -20.98 16.96
C GLU A 272 -13.71 -19.64 17.38
N THR A 273 -14.93 -19.36 16.92
CA THR A 273 -15.73 -18.23 17.40
C THR A 273 -17.01 -18.75 18.08
N GLU A 274 -17.43 -18.07 19.14
CA GLU A 274 -18.67 -18.37 19.87
C GLU A 274 -19.48 -17.08 20.08
N PRO A 275 -20.75 -17.03 19.61
CA PRO A 275 -21.65 -15.93 19.91
C PRO A 275 -22.04 -15.91 21.39
N MET A 276 -22.01 -14.75 22.02
CA MET A 276 -22.46 -14.53 23.38
C MET A 276 -23.92 -14.08 23.43
N PRO A 277 -24.64 -14.31 24.55
CA PRO A 277 -26.05 -13.88 24.73
C PRO A 277 -26.25 -12.35 24.55
N ASN A 278 -25.22 -11.54 24.80
CA ASN A 278 -25.25 -10.10 24.63
C ASN A 278 -24.98 -9.64 23.18
N GLY A 279 -24.96 -10.58 22.22
CA GLY A 279 -24.70 -10.29 20.79
C GLY A 279 -23.22 -10.03 20.45
N ARG A 280 -22.29 -10.26 21.37
CA ARG A 280 -20.85 -10.16 21.12
C ARG A 280 -20.27 -11.50 20.68
N LEU A 281 -19.05 -11.46 20.16
CA LEU A 281 -18.35 -12.63 19.65
C LEU A 281 -17.09 -12.90 20.47
N LEU A 282 -16.96 -14.14 20.96
CA LEU A 282 -15.73 -14.65 21.56
C LEU A 282 -14.86 -15.31 20.51
N LEU A 283 -13.57 -15.00 20.51
CA LEU A 283 -12.55 -15.72 19.76
C LEU A 283 -11.78 -16.63 20.71
N LYS A 284 -11.80 -17.94 20.43
CA LYS A 284 -11.24 -19.00 21.27
C LYS A 284 -10.04 -19.64 20.58
N PHE A 285 -8.97 -19.88 21.35
CA PHE A 285 -7.76 -20.58 20.93
C PHE A 285 -7.60 -21.82 21.79
N ASN A 286 -7.70 -23.00 21.17
CA ASN A 286 -7.45 -24.26 21.85
C ASN A 286 -5.95 -24.58 21.79
N ASP A 287 -5.33 -24.79 22.92
CA ASP A 287 -3.94 -25.20 23.06
C ASP A 287 -3.85 -26.67 23.39
N LYS A 288 -2.90 -27.39 22.81
CA LYS A 288 -2.73 -28.85 22.96
C LYS A 288 -2.51 -29.31 24.41
N GLY A 289 -2.00 -28.41 25.25
CA GLY A 289 -1.67 -28.71 26.64
C GLY A 289 -2.83 -28.45 27.63
N PHE A 290 -3.96 -27.88 27.17
CA PHE A 290 -5.02 -27.42 28.04
C PHE A 290 -6.39 -27.98 27.63
N VAL A 291 -7.24 -28.23 28.61
CA VAL A 291 -8.63 -28.72 28.38
C VAL A 291 -9.52 -27.55 27.92
N ASP A 292 -9.38 -26.41 28.57
CA ASP A 292 -10.18 -25.23 28.28
C ASP A 292 -9.47 -24.31 27.26
N PRO A 293 -10.21 -23.69 26.32
CA PRO A 293 -9.66 -22.79 25.37
C PRO A 293 -9.25 -21.46 26.03
N PHE A 294 -8.18 -20.86 25.54
CA PHE A 294 -7.83 -19.46 25.83
C PHE A 294 -8.71 -18.52 25.02
N LEU A 295 -9.11 -17.42 25.60
CA LEU A 295 -9.78 -16.34 24.89
C LEU A 295 -8.74 -15.38 24.28
N ALA A 296 -9.12 -14.63 23.24
CA ALA A 296 -8.25 -13.61 22.64
C ALA A 296 -7.68 -12.64 23.69
N GLN A 297 -8.43 -12.34 24.74
CA GLN A 297 -8.00 -11.50 25.87
C GLN A 297 -6.82 -12.05 26.66
N GLN A 298 -6.60 -13.36 26.61
CA GLN A 298 -5.56 -14.09 27.34
C GLN A 298 -4.32 -14.37 26.48
N MET A 299 -4.43 -14.12 25.16
CA MET A 299 -3.35 -14.38 24.21
C MET A 299 -2.27 -13.29 24.29
N SER A 300 -1.03 -13.70 24.05
CA SER A 300 0.09 -12.75 23.96
C SER A 300 -0.06 -11.82 22.74
N ASP A 301 0.51 -10.62 22.81
CA ASP A 301 0.51 -9.63 21.72
C ASP A 301 1.07 -10.23 20.42
N GLY A 302 2.20 -10.93 20.55
CA GLY A 302 2.87 -11.57 19.41
C GLY A 302 2.01 -12.63 18.76
N THR A 303 1.33 -13.48 19.56
CA THR A 303 0.41 -14.52 19.03
C THR A 303 -0.76 -13.92 18.27
N LEU A 304 -1.41 -12.90 18.83
CA LEU A 304 -2.53 -12.21 18.17
C LEU A 304 -2.08 -11.52 16.87
N LYS A 305 -0.91 -10.90 16.89
CA LYS A 305 -0.35 -10.21 15.72
C LYS A 305 -0.03 -11.19 14.59
N VAL A 306 0.66 -12.28 14.89
CA VAL A 306 0.94 -13.33 13.90
C VAL A 306 -0.34 -13.93 13.37
N PHE A 307 -1.29 -14.26 14.25
CA PHE A 307 -2.59 -14.76 13.83
C PHE A 307 -3.32 -13.80 12.89
N ALA A 308 -3.37 -12.51 13.22
CA ALA A 308 -4.01 -11.49 12.40
C ALA A 308 -3.37 -11.39 11.00
N TYR A 309 -2.03 -11.37 10.93
CA TYR A 309 -1.33 -11.30 9.65
C TYR A 309 -1.50 -12.58 8.83
N LEU A 310 -1.43 -13.76 9.44
CA LEU A 310 -1.67 -15.01 8.74
C LEU A 310 -3.12 -15.10 8.22
N LEU A 311 -4.09 -14.64 9.02
CA LEU A 311 -5.48 -14.57 8.61
C LEU A 311 -5.67 -13.61 7.42
N MET A 312 -5.06 -12.43 7.47
CA MET A 312 -5.08 -11.44 6.38
C MET A 312 -4.44 -12.00 5.08
N LEU A 313 -3.29 -12.66 5.18
CA LEU A 313 -2.63 -13.28 4.03
C LEU A 313 -3.41 -14.46 3.44
N SER A 314 -4.30 -15.05 4.24
CA SER A 314 -5.17 -16.16 3.84
C SER A 314 -6.55 -15.70 3.37
N ASP A 315 -6.77 -14.38 3.25
CA ASP A 315 -8.01 -13.83 2.72
C ASP A 315 -8.26 -14.39 1.30
N PRO A 316 -9.43 -14.98 1.01
CA PRO A 316 -9.78 -15.44 -0.33
C PRO A 316 -9.77 -14.34 -1.40
N GLU A 317 -10.04 -13.10 -1.00
CA GLU A 317 -10.01 -11.91 -1.85
C GLU A 317 -9.03 -10.88 -1.25
N PRO A 318 -7.71 -11.13 -1.34
CA PRO A 318 -6.73 -10.32 -0.63
C PRO A 318 -6.66 -8.89 -1.19
N PRO A 319 -6.36 -7.89 -0.35
CA PRO A 319 -6.12 -6.52 -0.79
C PRO A 319 -5.02 -6.48 -1.87
N PRO A 320 -5.14 -5.64 -2.92
CA PRO A 320 -4.13 -5.57 -3.98
C PRO A 320 -2.78 -5.03 -3.49
N PHE A 321 -2.81 -4.19 -2.46
CA PHE A 321 -1.63 -3.60 -1.83
C PHE A 321 -1.79 -3.64 -0.32
N ILE A 322 -0.78 -4.18 0.36
CA ILE A 322 -0.71 -4.31 1.82
C ILE A 322 0.50 -3.53 2.30
N CYS A 323 0.27 -2.57 3.18
CA CYS A 323 1.31 -1.77 3.82
C CYS A 323 1.31 -2.03 5.32
N ILE A 324 2.46 -2.44 5.88
CA ILE A 324 2.59 -2.83 7.30
C ILE A 324 3.73 -2.05 7.93
N GLU A 325 3.45 -1.38 9.04
CA GLU A 325 4.46 -0.71 9.83
C GLU A 325 4.99 -1.62 10.94
N GLU A 326 6.30 -1.85 10.93
CA GLU A 326 7.05 -2.57 11.95
C GLU A 326 6.34 -3.87 12.42
N PRO A 327 6.16 -4.86 11.52
CA PRO A 327 5.48 -6.12 11.86
C PRO A 327 6.17 -6.87 13.00
N GLU A 328 7.46 -6.63 13.21
CA GLU A 328 8.29 -7.23 14.25
C GLU A 328 7.97 -6.81 15.68
N ASN A 329 7.33 -5.66 15.89
CA ASN A 329 7.06 -5.16 17.23
C ASN A 329 6.22 -6.14 18.06
N GLY A 330 6.79 -6.57 19.19
CA GLY A 330 6.18 -7.56 20.08
C GLY A 330 6.38 -9.02 19.65
N LEU A 331 7.15 -9.28 18.57
CA LEU A 331 7.47 -10.63 18.11
C LEU A 331 8.84 -11.07 18.56
N TYR A 332 8.92 -12.31 18.97
CA TYR A 332 10.20 -12.94 19.18
C TYR A 332 10.72 -13.54 17.84
N HIS A 333 12.04 -13.68 17.69
CA HIS A 333 12.71 -13.91 16.39
C HIS A 333 12.16 -15.08 15.57
N LYS A 334 11.80 -16.24 16.17
CA LYS A 334 11.25 -17.37 15.41
C LYS A 334 9.87 -17.07 14.79
N LEU A 335 9.01 -16.32 15.48
CA LEU A 335 7.74 -15.90 14.92
C LEU A 335 7.93 -14.88 13.79
N LEU A 336 8.96 -14.05 13.91
CA LEU A 336 9.32 -13.10 12.86
C LEU A 336 9.81 -13.81 11.59
N GLU A 337 10.65 -14.85 11.71
CA GLU A 337 11.07 -15.67 10.57
C GLU A 337 9.86 -16.32 9.87
N VAL A 338 8.95 -16.90 10.65
CA VAL A 338 7.70 -17.49 10.12
C VAL A 338 6.92 -16.43 9.35
N LEU A 339 6.74 -15.24 9.92
CA LEU A 339 5.98 -14.16 9.28
C LEU A 339 6.66 -13.68 8.00
N ALA A 340 7.98 -13.48 8.01
CA ALA A 340 8.75 -13.08 6.84
C ALA A 340 8.63 -14.10 5.70
N GLN A 341 8.72 -15.41 6.01
CA GLN A 341 8.50 -16.48 5.04
C GLN A 341 7.07 -16.48 4.48
N GLN A 342 6.07 -16.18 5.31
CA GLN A 342 4.68 -16.10 4.84
C GLN A 342 4.44 -14.89 3.94
N PHE A 343 5.02 -13.74 4.24
CA PHE A 343 4.99 -12.59 3.33
C PHE A 343 5.66 -12.93 2.00
N ARG A 344 6.82 -13.57 2.03
CA ARG A 344 7.53 -14.02 0.83
C ARG A 344 6.68 -14.98 -0.02
N SER A 345 6.11 -16.01 0.60
CA SER A 345 5.25 -16.98 -0.09
C SER A 345 4.02 -16.31 -0.70
N HIS A 346 3.43 -15.34 0.00
CA HIS A 346 2.26 -14.61 -0.48
C HIS A 346 2.53 -13.78 -1.75
N VAL A 347 3.68 -13.09 -1.81
CA VAL A 347 4.02 -12.26 -2.98
C VAL A 347 4.51 -13.05 -4.19
N THR A 348 5.01 -14.28 -3.97
CA THR A 348 5.46 -15.15 -5.08
C THR A 348 4.31 -15.84 -5.80
N ASP A 349 3.17 -15.98 -5.15
CA ASP A 349 1.95 -16.53 -5.76
C ASP A 349 1.33 -15.50 -6.73
N LYS A 350 1.10 -15.89 -7.98
CA LYS A 350 0.79 -15.01 -9.12
C LYS A 350 -0.44 -14.11 -8.98
N ASN A 351 -1.30 -14.36 -8.03
CA ASN A 351 -2.57 -13.63 -7.87
C ASN A 351 -2.71 -12.91 -6.53
N LYS A 352 -1.59 -12.69 -5.80
CA LYS A 352 -1.67 -12.14 -4.45
C LYS A 352 -1.07 -10.73 -4.34
N SER A 353 -1.24 -10.09 -3.20
CA SER A 353 -0.96 -8.69 -2.94
C SER A 353 0.50 -8.26 -3.21
N GLN A 354 0.72 -7.00 -3.51
CA GLN A 354 2.02 -6.36 -3.31
C GLN A 354 2.15 -5.94 -1.85
N ILE A 355 3.28 -6.26 -1.21
CA ILE A 355 3.53 -5.99 0.21
C ILE A 355 4.61 -4.93 0.37
N PHE A 356 4.31 -3.89 1.15
CA PHE A 356 5.21 -2.82 1.55
C PHE A 356 5.36 -2.84 3.08
N ILE A 357 6.60 -2.89 3.56
CA ILE A 357 6.89 -3.02 4.99
C ILE A 357 7.89 -1.96 5.40
N THR A 358 7.68 -1.35 6.58
CA THR A 358 8.75 -0.63 7.28
C THR A 358 9.28 -1.50 8.39
N THR A 359 10.59 -1.59 8.54
CA THR A 359 11.22 -2.42 9.58
C THR A 359 12.52 -1.81 10.07
N HIS A 360 12.91 -2.17 11.28
CA HIS A 360 14.24 -1.91 11.84
C HIS A 360 14.91 -3.20 12.31
N GLN A 361 14.35 -4.38 11.95
CA GLN A 361 14.79 -5.68 12.43
C GLN A 361 15.71 -6.39 11.43
N PRO A 362 17.02 -6.59 11.75
CA PRO A 362 17.98 -7.24 10.85
C PRO A 362 17.53 -8.62 10.37
N TYR A 363 17.00 -9.46 11.27
CA TYR A 363 16.52 -10.82 10.92
C TYR A 363 15.40 -10.83 9.87
N PHE A 364 14.58 -9.79 9.83
CA PHE A 364 13.59 -9.66 8.77
C PHE A 364 14.26 -9.30 7.43
N VAL A 365 15.23 -8.39 7.48
CA VAL A 365 15.98 -7.93 6.31
C VAL A 365 16.80 -9.07 5.69
N ASP A 366 17.30 -10.04 6.49
CA ASP A 366 18.03 -11.22 6.03
C ASP A 366 17.21 -12.12 5.09
N THR A 367 15.87 -12.02 5.13
CA THR A 367 14.99 -12.78 4.24
C THR A 367 14.75 -12.10 2.89
N LEU A 368 15.33 -10.91 2.67
CA LEU A 368 15.08 -10.06 1.51
C LEU A 368 16.29 -10.00 0.57
N GLU A 369 15.99 -9.73 -0.70
CA GLU A 369 17.00 -9.42 -1.70
C GLU A 369 17.36 -7.93 -1.68
N PRO A 370 18.61 -7.54 -2.07
CA PRO A 370 19.01 -6.13 -2.08
C PRO A 370 18.10 -5.20 -2.89
N ASN A 371 17.48 -5.71 -3.97
CA ASN A 371 16.55 -4.94 -4.80
C ASN A 371 15.17 -4.74 -4.16
N GLU A 372 14.86 -5.40 -3.06
CA GLU A 372 13.61 -5.27 -2.30
C GLU A 372 13.77 -4.29 -1.12
N VAL A 373 15.00 -3.94 -0.76
CA VAL A 373 15.30 -3.13 0.42
C VAL A 373 15.63 -1.70 0.04
N TRP A 374 14.96 -0.77 0.70
CA TRP A 374 15.16 0.68 0.58
C TRP A 374 15.62 1.24 1.91
N ILE A 375 16.65 2.06 1.89
CA ILE A 375 17.28 2.65 3.07
C ILE A 375 16.80 4.08 3.18
N LEU A 376 16.10 4.40 4.26
CA LEU A 376 15.62 5.74 4.56
C LEU A 376 16.50 6.36 5.64
N GLU A 377 17.12 7.49 5.32
CA GLU A 377 18.04 8.21 6.19
C GLU A 377 17.57 9.63 6.41
N LYS A 378 17.97 10.21 7.51
CA LYS A 378 17.76 11.64 7.78
C LYS A 378 18.96 12.43 7.26
N GLY A 379 18.74 13.35 6.34
CA GLY A 379 19.77 14.27 5.86
C GLY A 379 20.13 15.35 6.88
N ASP A 380 21.25 16.04 6.66
CA ASP A 380 21.73 17.14 7.51
C ASP A 380 20.73 18.31 7.57
N ASP A 381 19.91 18.45 6.53
CA ASP A 381 18.81 19.42 6.45
C ASP A 381 17.54 18.99 7.22
N GLY A 382 17.57 17.82 7.86
CA GLY A 382 16.48 17.26 8.64
C GLY A 382 15.43 16.52 7.80
N PHE A 383 15.51 16.54 6.47
CA PHE A 383 14.62 15.83 5.58
C PHE A 383 15.09 14.40 5.28
N SER A 384 14.14 13.55 4.94
CA SER A 384 14.41 12.15 4.63
C SER A 384 15.00 12.01 3.22
N LYS A 385 16.01 11.15 3.08
CA LYS A 385 16.58 10.70 1.81
C LYS A 385 16.40 9.19 1.70
N ILE A 386 16.18 8.69 0.50
CA ILE A 386 15.96 7.26 0.28
C ILE A 386 16.86 6.74 -0.83
N HIS A 387 17.42 5.54 -0.64
CA HIS A 387 18.27 4.84 -1.58
C HIS A 387 17.89 3.37 -1.60
N ARG A 388 18.08 2.68 -2.72
CA ARG A 388 17.86 1.25 -2.82
C ARG A 388 19.13 0.51 -2.42
N ALA A 389 19.05 -0.58 -1.67
CA ALA A 389 20.24 -1.33 -1.26
C ALA A 389 21.00 -1.91 -2.46
N SER A 390 20.32 -2.25 -3.55
CA SER A 390 20.94 -2.68 -4.80
C SER A 390 21.70 -1.58 -5.55
N ASP A 391 21.54 -0.30 -5.19
CA ASP A 391 22.31 0.79 -5.80
C ASP A 391 23.77 0.84 -5.28
N TYR A 392 24.09 0.01 -4.27
CA TYR A 392 25.43 -0.12 -3.68
C TYR A 392 26.12 -1.38 -4.18
N PRO A 393 27.07 -1.30 -5.16
CA PRO A 393 27.75 -2.48 -5.72
C PRO A 393 28.44 -3.34 -4.65
N ALA A 394 29.06 -2.70 -3.64
CA ALA A 394 29.71 -3.42 -2.54
C ALA A 394 28.74 -4.30 -1.74
N ILE A 395 27.51 -3.82 -1.51
CA ILE A 395 26.47 -4.59 -0.81
C ILE A 395 26.07 -5.80 -1.65
N GLN A 396 25.90 -5.64 -2.96
CA GLN A 396 25.56 -6.76 -3.84
C GLN A 396 26.65 -7.84 -3.84
N GLU A 397 27.92 -7.45 -3.84
CA GLU A 397 29.04 -8.39 -3.79
C GLU A 397 29.08 -9.14 -2.46
N LEU A 398 28.99 -8.44 -1.32
CA LEU A 398 28.98 -9.06 0.00
C LEU A 398 27.83 -10.03 0.20
N VAL A 399 26.62 -9.70 -0.31
CA VAL A 399 25.47 -10.60 -0.25
C VAL A 399 25.69 -11.83 -1.15
N LYS A 400 26.30 -11.68 -2.33
CA LYS A 400 26.68 -12.82 -3.19
C LYS A 400 27.72 -13.74 -2.56
N GLU A 401 28.59 -13.19 -1.71
CA GLU A 401 29.56 -13.94 -0.88
C GLU A 401 28.90 -14.65 0.31
N GLY A 402 27.59 -14.43 0.53
CA GLY A 402 26.83 -15.10 1.58
C GLY A 402 26.69 -14.32 2.88
N LEU A 403 27.06 -13.04 2.91
CA LEU A 403 26.84 -12.22 4.10
C LEU A 403 25.35 -11.85 4.19
N PRO A 404 24.73 -11.95 5.39
CA PRO A 404 23.32 -11.61 5.58
C PRO A 404 23.10 -10.10 5.44
N LEU A 405 22.11 -9.71 4.65
CA LEU A 405 21.82 -8.30 4.32
C LEU A 405 21.49 -7.46 5.56
N GLY A 406 20.73 -8.03 6.50
CA GLY A 406 20.40 -7.38 7.75
C GLY A 406 21.61 -7.23 8.67
N GLY A 407 22.54 -8.21 8.64
CA GLY A 407 23.82 -8.12 9.32
C GLY A 407 24.70 -6.98 8.80
N LEU A 408 24.73 -6.79 7.47
CA LEU A 408 25.42 -5.67 6.83
C LEU A 408 24.80 -4.33 7.25
N TRP A 409 23.47 -4.25 7.29
CA TRP A 409 22.78 -3.05 7.75
C TRP A 409 23.07 -2.76 9.22
N TYR A 410 22.99 -3.74 10.10
CA TYR A 410 23.26 -3.59 11.53
C TYR A 410 24.71 -3.13 11.81
N SER A 411 25.64 -3.49 10.93
CA SER A 411 27.07 -3.11 11.03
C SER A 411 27.41 -1.80 10.32
N ASP A 412 26.39 -0.97 9.99
CA ASP A 412 26.51 0.35 9.35
C ASP A 412 27.21 0.35 7.96
N TYR A 413 27.23 -0.81 7.25
CA TYR A 413 27.80 -0.88 5.90
C TYR A 413 27.06 -0.04 4.87
N PHE A 414 25.80 0.31 5.14
CA PHE A 414 24.98 1.19 4.32
C PHE A 414 25.24 2.68 4.57
N GLU A 415 25.86 3.03 5.70
CA GLU A 415 26.32 4.39 5.95
C GLU A 415 27.60 4.60 5.14
N GLY A 416 27.43 4.88 3.83
CA GLY A 416 28.54 5.06 2.91
C GLY A 416 29.51 6.09 3.45
N LYS A 417 30.76 5.69 3.63
CA LYS A 417 31.87 6.64 3.57
C LYS A 417 31.75 7.34 2.22
N LYS A 418 31.33 8.61 2.27
CA LYS A 418 31.44 9.56 1.16
C LYS A 418 32.88 9.64 0.69
#